data_ccae1f90daee8a9493871064a146a16f
#
_entry.id   ccae1f90daee8a9493871064a146a16f
#
_cell.length_a   1.000
_cell.length_b   1.000
_cell.length_c   1.000
_cell.angle_alpha   90.00
_cell.angle_beta   90.00
_cell.angle_gamma   90.00
#
_symmetry.space_group_name_H-M   'P 1'
#
loop_
_entity.id
_entity.type
_entity.pdbx_description
1 polymer ?
#
loop_
_entity_poly.entity_id
_entity_poly.type
_entity_poly.pdbx_seq_one_letter_code
_entity_poly.pdbx_strand_id
1 'polypeptide(L)'
;MTGIVDAHELAGSYQAELESCGGHVVLHTKVSSLERAGGAWRVHAESGGRERAIVAARAVVNAAGLGADAIAALAGIDVDAAGYRQWPCKGDYFAIAASAGRIAERLIYPLPHGAGLGVHLTLDLGGRYRLGPDAEYVEAVSYAVDPAKAAGFAAAARRYLPGIEAAELSAEGAGVRPKLAGPGVDFRDFVIAEESARGLPGLVNLVGIESPGLTAAGAIAVRVADMIGA
;
A
#
# COMPACT_ATOMS: atom_id res chain seq x y z
N MET A 1 -13.67 -10.13 15.64
CA MET A 1 -12.80 -9.42 16.61
C MET A 1 -11.94 -8.48 15.79
N THR A 2 -11.82 -7.19 16.16
CA THR A 2 -10.97 -6.20 15.50
C THR A 2 -9.79 -5.90 16.40
N GLY A 3 -8.64 -5.56 15.81
CA GLY A 3 -7.43 -5.17 16.55
C GLY A 3 -6.63 -4.12 15.79
N ILE A 4 -5.55 -3.70 16.39
CA ILE A 4 -4.54 -2.83 15.79
C ILE A 4 -3.20 -3.56 15.79
N VAL A 5 -2.36 -3.25 14.83
CA VAL A 5 -1.02 -3.82 14.69
C VAL A 5 -0.04 -2.70 14.31
N ASP A 6 1.17 -2.77 14.80
CA ASP A 6 2.27 -1.96 14.28
C ASP A 6 2.73 -2.55 12.94
N ALA A 7 2.60 -1.76 11.88
CA ALA A 7 2.93 -2.21 10.53
C ALA A 7 4.43 -2.43 10.33
N HIS A 8 5.29 -1.66 11.04
CA HIS A 8 6.74 -1.81 10.96
C HIS A 8 7.20 -3.09 11.67
N GLU A 9 6.65 -3.35 12.85
CA GLU A 9 6.97 -4.59 13.58
C GLU A 9 6.48 -5.83 12.84
N LEU A 10 5.29 -5.76 12.22
CA LEU A 10 4.79 -6.84 11.37
C LEU A 10 5.70 -7.08 10.17
N ALA A 11 6.12 -6.04 9.46
CA ALA A 11 7.06 -6.17 8.34
C ALA A 11 8.42 -6.72 8.80
N GLY A 12 8.92 -6.25 9.95
CA GLY A 12 10.15 -6.76 10.57
C GLY A 12 10.07 -8.24 10.94
N SER A 13 8.91 -8.70 11.42
CA SER A 13 8.72 -10.13 11.73
C SER A 13 8.77 -11.00 10.47
N TYR A 14 8.15 -10.57 9.37
CA TYR A 14 8.25 -11.28 8.09
C TYR A 14 9.67 -11.26 7.52
N GLN A 15 10.40 -10.15 7.68
CA GLN A 15 11.81 -10.09 7.29
C GLN A 15 12.65 -11.09 8.08
N ALA A 16 12.50 -11.13 9.40
CA ALA A 16 13.23 -12.06 10.26
C ALA A 16 12.92 -13.54 9.89
N GLU A 17 11.67 -13.85 9.58
CA GLU A 17 11.26 -15.18 9.12
C GLU A 17 11.90 -15.52 7.76
N LEU A 18 11.86 -14.61 6.78
CA LEU A 18 12.54 -14.75 5.50
C LEU A 18 14.02 -15.06 5.66
N GLU A 19 14.73 -14.28 6.47
CA GLU A 19 16.17 -14.43 6.72
C GLU A 19 16.48 -15.75 7.44
N SER A 20 15.62 -16.20 8.36
CA SER A 20 15.77 -17.50 9.02
C SER A 20 15.62 -18.68 8.06
N CYS A 21 14.90 -18.50 6.96
CA CYS A 21 14.76 -19.46 5.87
C CYS A 21 15.83 -19.32 4.78
N GLY A 22 16.87 -18.47 4.98
CA GLY A 22 17.95 -18.26 4.02
C GLY A 22 17.63 -17.26 2.91
N GLY A 23 16.51 -16.54 3.00
CA GLY A 23 16.18 -15.44 2.10
C GLY A 23 16.96 -14.16 2.45
N HIS A 24 16.94 -13.18 1.56
CA HIS A 24 17.65 -11.91 1.72
C HIS A 24 16.79 -10.72 1.37
N VAL A 25 16.91 -9.64 2.13
CA VAL A 25 16.40 -8.30 1.78
C VAL A 25 17.56 -7.45 1.28
N VAL A 26 17.46 -6.96 0.05
CA VAL A 26 18.51 -6.13 -0.58
C VAL A 26 17.99 -4.70 -0.68
N LEU A 27 18.44 -3.84 0.20
CA LEU A 27 18.07 -2.43 0.27
C LEU A 27 18.81 -1.60 -0.79
N HIS A 28 18.30 -0.40 -1.07
CA HIS A 28 18.88 0.56 -2.02
C HIS A 28 19.09 -0.02 -3.43
N THR A 29 18.26 -0.99 -3.80
CA THR A 29 18.35 -1.71 -5.07
C THR A 29 17.07 -1.53 -5.86
N LYS A 30 17.20 -1.04 -7.10
CA LYS A 30 16.08 -0.78 -8.01
C LYS A 30 16.10 -1.76 -9.16
N VAL A 31 15.00 -2.43 -9.43
CA VAL A 31 14.82 -3.24 -10.64
C VAL A 31 14.73 -2.31 -11.84
N SER A 32 15.57 -2.54 -12.86
CA SER A 32 15.67 -1.72 -14.05
C SER A 32 15.18 -2.42 -15.32
N SER A 33 15.22 -3.76 -15.39
CA SER A 33 14.57 -4.52 -16.45
C SER A 33 14.25 -5.96 -16.01
N LEU A 34 13.29 -6.57 -16.69
CA LEU A 34 12.91 -7.96 -16.54
C LEU A 34 12.95 -8.64 -17.91
N GLU A 35 13.73 -9.69 -18.03
CA GLU A 35 13.89 -10.43 -19.28
C GLU A 35 13.65 -11.91 -19.04
N ARG A 36 12.99 -12.56 -19.99
CA ARG A 36 12.87 -14.01 -19.96
C ARG A 36 13.87 -14.66 -20.91
N ALA A 37 14.76 -15.50 -20.38
CA ALA A 37 15.79 -16.18 -21.15
C ALA A 37 16.04 -17.60 -20.65
N GLY A 38 16.04 -18.57 -21.53
CA GLY A 38 16.36 -19.96 -21.20
C GLY A 38 15.40 -20.62 -20.20
N GLY A 39 14.14 -20.20 -20.17
CA GLY A 39 13.14 -20.73 -19.22
C GLY A 39 13.16 -20.08 -17.82
N ALA A 40 14.09 -19.16 -17.56
CA ALA A 40 14.22 -18.42 -16.32
C ALA A 40 14.02 -16.92 -16.55
N TRP A 41 13.82 -16.18 -15.47
CA TRP A 41 13.82 -14.73 -15.44
C TRP A 41 15.23 -14.21 -15.17
N ARG A 42 15.61 -13.15 -15.85
CA ARG A 42 16.76 -12.30 -15.52
C ARG A 42 16.26 -10.98 -15.01
N VAL A 43 16.49 -10.74 -13.73
CA VAL A 43 16.13 -9.51 -13.05
C VAL A 43 17.36 -8.60 -13.03
N HIS A 44 17.34 -7.52 -13.78
CA HIS A 44 18.40 -6.52 -13.77
C HIS A 44 18.09 -5.49 -12.69
N ALA A 45 19.09 -5.24 -11.84
CA ALA A 45 18.93 -4.33 -10.72
C ALA A 45 20.15 -3.39 -10.59
N GLU A 46 19.87 -2.16 -10.17
CA GLU A 46 20.86 -1.12 -9.91
C GLU A 46 20.96 -0.88 -8.42
N SER A 47 22.16 -0.92 -7.87
CA SER A 47 22.45 -0.62 -6.48
C SER A 47 23.40 0.57 -6.40
N GLY A 48 23.09 1.55 -5.56
CA GLY A 48 23.93 2.74 -5.33
C GLY A 48 24.22 3.58 -6.58
N GLY A 49 23.47 3.39 -7.66
CA GLY A 49 23.61 4.11 -8.93
C GLY A 49 24.87 3.77 -9.74
N ARG A 50 25.65 2.76 -9.35
CA ARG A 50 26.94 2.42 -9.99
C ARG A 50 27.12 0.94 -10.34
N GLU A 51 26.46 0.03 -9.65
CA GLU A 51 26.59 -1.41 -9.92
C GLU A 51 25.29 -1.96 -10.49
N ARG A 52 25.40 -2.79 -11.54
CA ARG A 52 24.29 -3.56 -12.09
C ARG A 52 24.44 -4.99 -11.62
N ALA A 53 23.45 -5.48 -10.90
CA ALA A 53 23.32 -6.90 -10.57
C ALA A 53 22.32 -7.56 -11.52
N ILE A 54 22.59 -8.80 -11.92
CA ILE A 54 21.66 -9.64 -12.66
C ILE A 54 21.39 -10.87 -11.82
N VAL A 55 20.14 -11.06 -11.45
CA VAL A 55 19.69 -12.22 -10.69
C VAL A 55 18.89 -13.14 -11.60
N ALA A 56 19.29 -14.41 -11.68
CA ALA A 56 18.50 -15.44 -12.34
C ALA A 56 17.48 -16.02 -11.36
N ALA A 57 16.21 -16.03 -11.74
CA ALA A 57 15.12 -16.51 -10.91
C ALA A 57 14.18 -17.44 -11.68
N ARG A 58 13.65 -18.48 -11.04
CA ARG A 58 12.62 -19.36 -11.61
C ARG A 58 11.27 -18.63 -11.70
N ALA A 59 10.99 -17.79 -10.70
CA ALA A 59 9.79 -16.98 -10.64
C ALA A 59 10.12 -15.57 -10.12
N VAL A 60 9.31 -14.60 -10.50
CA VAL A 60 9.36 -13.20 -10.05
C VAL A 60 8.00 -12.83 -9.50
N VAL A 61 7.97 -12.28 -8.30
CA VAL A 61 6.76 -11.72 -7.72
C VAL A 61 6.90 -10.20 -7.67
N ASN A 62 6.08 -9.52 -8.46
CA ASN A 62 5.99 -8.07 -8.45
C ASN A 62 5.07 -7.62 -7.31
N ALA A 63 5.65 -7.24 -6.18
CA ALA A 63 4.96 -6.68 -5.02
C ALA A 63 5.37 -5.22 -4.77
N ALA A 64 5.59 -4.45 -5.84
CA ALA A 64 6.20 -3.13 -5.79
C ALA A 64 5.24 -1.99 -5.36
N GLY A 65 4.04 -2.29 -4.88
CA GLY A 65 3.08 -1.30 -4.38
C GLY A 65 2.77 -0.21 -5.41
N LEU A 66 3.08 1.05 -5.12
CA LEU A 66 2.88 2.18 -6.04
C LEU A 66 3.69 2.07 -7.36
N GLY A 67 4.68 1.20 -7.42
CA GLY A 67 5.48 0.96 -8.64
C GLY A 67 5.10 -0.33 -9.37
N ALA A 68 4.03 -1.01 -8.98
CA ALA A 68 3.72 -2.33 -9.51
C ALA A 68 3.34 -2.31 -11.00
N ASP A 69 2.65 -1.29 -11.48
CA ASP A 69 2.36 -1.09 -12.90
C ASP A 69 3.64 -0.82 -13.71
N ALA A 70 4.56 -0.01 -13.17
CA ALA A 70 5.86 0.23 -13.80
C ALA A 70 6.71 -1.05 -13.90
N ILE A 71 6.73 -1.90 -12.86
CA ILE A 71 7.42 -3.19 -12.91
C ILE A 71 6.76 -4.13 -13.92
N ALA A 72 5.42 -4.17 -13.99
CA ALA A 72 4.71 -4.95 -15.01
C ALA A 72 5.08 -4.50 -16.43
N ALA A 73 5.19 -3.19 -16.66
CA ALA A 73 5.64 -2.63 -17.93
C ALA A 73 7.08 -3.04 -18.31
N LEU A 74 8.00 -3.15 -17.33
CA LEU A 74 9.36 -3.68 -17.57
C LEU A 74 9.37 -5.11 -18.09
N ALA A 75 8.36 -5.91 -17.80
CA ALA A 75 8.18 -7.26 -18.35
C ALA A 75 7.50 -7.26 -19.72
N GLY A 76 7.21 -6.10 -20.32
CA GLY A 76 6.57 -5.97 -21.63
C GLY A 76 5.04 -6.00 -21.59
N ILE A 77 4.42 -5.87 -20.43
CA ILE A 77 2.95 -5.82 -20.31
C ILE A 77 2.46 -4.41 -20.66
N ASP A 78 1.52 -4.32 -21.60
CA ASP A 78 0.74 -3.10 -21.81
C ASP A 78 -0.20 -2.93 -20.61
N VAL A 79 0.15 -2.00 -19.71
CA VAL A 79 -0.54 -1.79 -18.44
C VAL A 79 -1.96 -1.25 -18.60
N ASP A 80 -2.23 -0.53 -19.68
CA ASP A 80 -3.57 -0.02 -19.98
C ASP A 80 -4.47 -1.13 -20.51
N ALA A 81 -4.01 -1.89 -21.49
CA ALA A 81 -4.73 -3.02 -22.04
C ALA A 81 -4.94 -4.15 -21.00
N ALA A 82 -3.96 -4.37 -20.11
CA ALA A 82 -4.08 -5.30 -19.01
C ALA A 82 -4.98 -4.78 -17.87
N GLY A 83 -5.23 -3.49 -17.86
CA GLY A 83 -5.96 -2.82 -16.79
C GLY A 83 -5.14 -2.73 -15.49
N TYR A 84 -3.84 -2.62 -15.56
CA TYR A 84 -2.91 -2.57 -14.42
C TYR A 84 -2.50 -1.14 -14.04
N ARG A 85 -2.93 -0.14 -14.82
CA ARG A 85 -2.64 1.26 -14.49
C ARG A 85 -3.14 1.61 -13.10
N GLN A 86 -2.26 2.17 -12.30
CA GLN A 86 -2.56 2.61 -10.95
C GLN A 86 -2.79 4.11 -10.89
N TRP A 87 -3.70 4.51 -10.02
CA TRP A 87 -4.09 5.89 -9.76
C TRP A 87 -3.75 6.21 -8.31
N PRO A 88 -2.67 6.96 -8.04
CA PRO A 88 -2.29 7.30 -6.68
C PRO A 88 -3.40 8.07 -5.97
N CYS A 89 -3.89 7.53 -4.86
CA CYS A 89 -4.91 8.17 -4.04
C CYS A 89 -4.37 8.40 -2.63
N LYS A 90 -4.05 9.67 -2.34
CA LYS A 90 -3.51 10.11 -1.07
C LYS A 90 -4.59 10.11 0.01
N GLY A 91 -4.19 9.82 1.24
CA GLY A 91 -5.01 9.96 2.43
C GLY A 91 -4.20 10.61 3.53
N ASP A 92 -4.64 11.78 3.97
CA ASP A 92 -4.00 12.54 5.05
C ASP A 92 -4.52 12.10 6.42
N TYR A 93 -3.68 12.25 7.45
CA TYR A 93 -4.00 11.96 8.84
C TYR A 93 -3.67 13.15 9.73
N PHE A 94 -4.50 13.34 10.75
CA PHE A 94 -4.34 14.36 11.78
C PHE A 94 -4.35 13.71 13.16
N ALA A 95 -3.31 13.98 13.95
CA ALA A 95 -3.27 13.60 15.36
C ALA A 95 -4.19 14.50 16.17
N ILE A 96 -4.84 13.92 17.17
CA ILE A 96 -5.65 14.66 18.14
C ILE A 96 -4.78 14.97 19.35
N ALA A 97 -4.85 16.22 19.85
CA ALA A 97 -4.09 16.66 21.01
C ALA A 97 -4.39 15.80 22.24
N ALA A 98 -3.34 15.47 23.02
CA ALA A 98 -3.49 14.69 24.26
C ALA A 98 -4.41 15.37 25.31
N SER A 99 -4.55 16.70 25.25
CA SER A 99 -5.45 17.47 26.10
C SER A 99 -6.93 17.11 25.91
N ALA A 100 -7.32 16.51 24.78
CA ALA A 100 -8.66 16.01 24.53
C ALA A 100 -9.04 14.82 25.45
N GLY A 101 -8.07 14.25 26.17
CA GLY A 101 -8.28 13.13 27.09
C GLY A 101 -8.67 11.82 26.40
N ARG A 102 -9.34 10.94 27.15
CA ARG A 102 -9.81 9.66 26.59
C ARG A 102 -11.10 9.86 25.81
N ILE A 103 -11.00 9.74 24.49
CA ILE A 103 -12.10 9.98 23.56
C ILE A 103 -12.91 8.71 23.31
N ALA A 104 -12.24 7.58 23.08
CA ALA A 104 -12.87 6.32 22.76
C ALA A 104 -12.02 5.12 23.21
N GLU A 105 -12.64 3.96 23.37
CA GLU A 105 -11.98 2.68 23.66
C GLU A 105 -11.84 1.81 22.42
N ARG A 106 -12.40 2.25 21.31
CA ARG A 106 -12.52 1.46 20.06
C ARG A 106 -12.31 2.35 18.86
N LEU A 107 -11.98 1.74 17.75
CA LEU A 107 -11.97 2.37 16.43
C LEU A 107 -13.39 2.78 16.04
N ILE A 108 -13.55 3.95 15.44
CA ILE A 108 -14.85 4.44 14.95
C ILE A 108 -14.75 4.69 13.45
N TYR A 109 -15.59 3.99 12.70
CA TYR A 109 -15.65 4.09 11.24
C TYR A 109 -17.02 4.64 10.84
N PRO A 110 -17.11 5.82 10.20
CA PRO A 110 -18.34 6.27 9.58
C PRO A 110 -18.72 5.41 8.38
N LEU A 111 -19.93 5.53 7.89
CA LEU A 111 -20.33 4.89 6.63
C LEU A 111 -19.49 5.47 5.48
N PRO A 112 -19.01 4.61 4.55
CA PRO A 112 -18.23 5.06 3.41
C PRO A 112 -18.96 6.07 2.52
N HIS A 113 -18.22 7.03 1.97
CA HIS A 113 -18.73 8.01 1.02
C HIS A 113 -17.69 8.24 -0.09
N GLY A 114 -18.11 8.18 -1.36
CA GLY A 114 -17.25 8.45 -2.51
C GLY A 114 -16.05 7.49 -2.61
N ALA A 115 -14.90 7.99 -3.00
CA ALA A 115 -13.67 7.20 -3.20
C ALA A 115 -12.98 6.77 -1.89
N GLY A 116 -13.45 7.22 -0.73
CA GLY A 116 -12.87 6.96 0.59
C GLY A 116 -13.83 6.26 1.54
N LEU A 117 -13.27 5.70 2.62
CA LEU A 117 -14.03 5.09 3.70
C LEU A 117 -14.55 6.11 4.74
N GLY A 118 -14.40 7.41 4.46
CA GLY A 118 -14.66 8.50 5.41
C GLY A 118 -13.52 8.71 6.41
N VAL A 119 -13.55 9.82 7.13
CA VAL A 119 -12.57 10.12 8.19
C VAL A 119 -12.87 9.23 9.40
N HIS A 120 -11.93 8.35 9.75
CA HIS A 120 -12.04 7.42 10.88
C HIS A 120 -11.45 8.05 12.14
N LEU A 121 -11.91 7.61 13.31
CA LEU A 121 -11.13 7.74 14.54
C LEU A 121 -10.40 6.43 14.79
N THR A 122 -9.07 6.51 14.85
CA THR A 122 -8.21 5.37 15.19
C THR A 122 -7.36 5.70 16.41
N LEU A 123 -6.98 4.67 17.15
CA LEU A 123 -5.99 4.77 18.21
C LEU A 123 -4.80 3.87 17.87
N ASP A 124 -3.61 4.30 18.26
CA ASP A 124 -2.39 3.49 18.16
C ASP A 124 -2.15 2.66 19.43
N LEU A 125 -1.10 1.83 19.40
CA LEU A 125 -0.70 1.01 20.55
C LEU A 125 -0.29 1.83 21.78
N GLY A 126 0.09 3.10 21.60
CA GLY A 126 0.38 4.06 22.66
C GLY A 126 -0.85 4.79 23.20
N GLY A 127 -2.06 4.50 22.65
CA GLY A 127 -3.31 5.14 23.05
C GLY A 127 -3.49 6.55 22.50
N ARG A 128 -2.69 6.98 21.52
CA ARG A 128 -2.88 8.26 20.83
C ARG A 128 -3.97 8.13 19.78
N TYR A 129 -4.73 9.20 19.61
CA TYR A 129 -5.83 9.24 18.65
C TYR A 129 -5.43 9.99 17.39
N ARG A 130 -5.94 9.53 16.26
CA ARG A 130 -5.85 10.25 14.99
C ARG A 130 -7.14 10.14 14.19
N LEU A 131 -7.38 11.16 13.38
CA LEU A 131 -8.44 11.21 12.38
C LEU A 131 -7.86 10.95 11.00
N GLY A 132 -8.60 10.23 10.20
CA GLY A 132 -8.20 9.94 8.82
C GLY A 132 -8.38 8.48 8.42
N PRO A 133 -8.04 8.19 7.17
CA PRO A 133 -7.60 9.16 6.16
C PRO A 133 -8.78 9.84 5.44
N ASP A 134 -8.49 10.94 4.74
CA ASP A 134 -9.29 11.39 3.61
C ASP A 134 -8.95 10.60 2.32
N ALA A 135 -9.42 11.06 1.16
CA ALA A 135 -9.11 10.44 -0.12
C ALA A 135 -9.03 11.50 -1.21
N GLU A 136 -7.86 11.66 -1.82
CA GLU A 136 -7.58 12.62 -2.88
C GLU A 136 -6.69 11.97 -3.94
N TYR A 137 -7.15 11.93 -5.21
CA TYR A 137 -6.29 11.50 -6.31
C TYR A 137 -5.24 12.57 -6.59
N VAL A 138 -3.99 12.13 -6.74
CA VAL A 138 -2.83 13.00 -6.95
C VAL A 138 -2.04 12.56 -8.18
N GLU A 139 -1.49 13.53 -8.92
CA GLU A 139 -0.63 13.25 -10.06
C GLU A 139 0.78 12.83 -9.63
N ALA A 140 1.26 13.42 -8.54
CA ALA A 140 2.58 13.13 -7.97
C ALA A 140 2.45 12.64 -6.53
N VAL A 141 3.21 11.59 -6.20
CA VAL A 141 3.26 11.05 -4.83
C VAL A 141 3.92 12.07 -3.91
N SER A 142 3.18 12.49 -2.88
CA SER A 142 3.66 13.36 -1.81
C SER A 142 3.06 12.92 -0.48
N TYR A 143 3.88 12.93 0.56
CA TYR A 143 3.47 12.60 1.93
C TYR A 143 3.30 13.85 2.81
N ALA A 144 3.48 15.05 2.25
CA ALA A 144 3.24 16.30 2.96
C ALA A 144 1.74 16.48 3.23
N VAL A 145 1.37 16.83 4.43
CA VAL A 145 -0.01 17.09 4.84
C VAL A 145 -0.22 18.60 4.90
N ASP A 146 -1.29 19.09 4.28
CA ASP A 146 -1.68 20.49 4.38
C ASP A 146 -2.42 20.74 5.72
N PRO A 147 -1.86 21.52 6.64
CA PRO A 147 -2.51 21.83 7.91
C PRO A 147 -3.87 22.51 7.77
N ALA A 148 -4.14 23.21 6.66
CA ALA A 148 -5.42 23.86 6.42
C ALA A 148 -6.59 22.88 6.30
N LYS A 149 -6.34 21.60 5.99
CA LYS A 149 -7.35 20.54 5.97
C LYS A 149 -7.92 20.21 7.35
N ALA A 150 -7.30 20.63 8.47
CA ALA A 150 -7.75 20.33 9.83
C ALA A 150 -9.23 20.70 10.06
N ALA A 151 -9.68 21.82 9.52
CA ALA A 151 -11.08 22.26 9.63
C ALA A 151 -12.06 21.26 8.98
N GLY A 152 -11.71 20.70 7.81
CA GLY A 152 -12.50 19.68 7.12
C GLY A 152 -12.55 18.36 7.90
N PHE A 153 -11.41 17.93 8.47
CA PHE A 153 -11.34 16.74 9.31
C PHE A 153 -12.17 16.87 10.58
N ALA A 154 -12.09 18.01 11.28
CA ALA A 154 -12.93 18.28 12.44
C ALA A 154 -14.41 18.27 12.07
N ALA A 155 -14.80 18.91 10.97
CA ALA A 155 -16.19 18.93 10.49
C ALA A 155 -16.72 17.51 10.19
N ALA A 156 -15.92 16.68 9.54
CA ALA A 156 -16.27 15.29 9.27
C ALA A 156 -16.41 14.46 10.55
N ALA A 157 -15.50 14.65 11.51
CA ALA A 157 -15.46 13.90 12.77
C ALA A 157 -16.57 14.31 13.74
N ARG A 158 -17.07 15.55 13.70
CA ARG A 158 -18.17 16.02 14.59
C ARG A 158 -19.44 15.20 14.48
N ARG A 159 -19.62 14.44 13.41
CA ARG A 159 -20.78 13.54 13.25
C ARG A 159 -20.80 12.43 14.31
N TYR A 160 -19.64 12.07 14.87
CA TYR A 160 -19.48 11.03 15.89
C TYR A 160 -18.62 11.48 17.09
N LEU A 161 -17.95 12.63 16.97
CA LEU A 161 -17.19 13.33 18.02
C LEU A 161 -17.64 14.79 18.10
N PRO A 162 -18.80 15.08 18.70
CA PRO A 162 -19.42 16.42 18.62
C PRO A 162 -18.54 17.55 19.17
N GLY A 163 -17.64 17.26 20.12
CA GLY A 163 -16.79 18.26 20.78
C GLY A 163 -15.44 18.51 20.12
N ILE A 164 -15.10 17.82 19.00
CA ILE A 164 -13.78 17.99 18.38
C ILE A 164 -13.64 19.34 17.67
N GLU A 165 -12.56 20.06 17.94
CA GLU A 165 -12.23 21.34 17.33
C GLU A 165 -10.99 21.24 16.43
N ALA A 166 -10.95 22.04 15.36
CA ALA A 166 -9.82 22.05 14.42
C ALA A 166 -8.49 22.44 15.09
N ALA A 167 -8.55 23.27 16.14
CA ALA A 167 -7.38 23.67 16.92
C ALA A 167 -6.73 22.52 17.71
N GLU A 168 -7.46 21.41 17.92
CA GLU A 168 -6.95 20.21 18.58
C GLU A 168 -6.26 19.24 17.61
N LEU A 169 -6.28 19.54 16.30
CA LEU A 169 -5.73 18.69 15.25
C LEU A 169 -4.39 19.22 14.78
N SER A 170 -3.43 18.32 14.69
CA SER A 170 -2.12 18.58 14.07
C SER A 170 -1.85 17.62 12.92
N ALA A 171 -1.29 18.12 11.82
CA ALA A 171 -0.89 17.28 10.68
C ALA A 171 0.10 16.19 11.16
N GLU A 172 -0.20 14.91 10.90
CA GLU A 172 0.62 13.79 11.36
C GLU A 172 1.39 13.14 10.22
N GLY A 173 0.70 12.77 9.14
CA GLY A 173 1.30 12.09 8.01
C GLY A 173 0.26 11.71 6.95
N ALA A 174 0.74 11.11 5.88
CA ALA A 174 -0.12 10.66 4.79
C ALA A 174 0.28 9.26 4.32
N GLY A 175 -0.69 8.52 3.76
CA GLY A 175 -0.47 7.33 2.96
C GLY A 175 -0.91 7.57 1.51
N VAL A 176 -0.36 6.81 0.56
CA VAL A 176 -0.80 6.86 -0.83
C VAL A 176 -1.19 5.45 -1.28
N ARG A 177 -2.43 5.30 -1.70
CA ARG A 177 -2.98 4.01 -2.16
C ARG A 177 -2.77 3.85 -3.66
N PRO A 178 -2.29 2.69 -4.13
CA PRO A 178 -2.15 2.37 -5.55
C PRO A 178 -3.48 1.88 -6.12
N LYS A 179 -4.50 2.76 -6.21
CA LYS A 179 -5.83 2.33 -6.66
C LYS A 179 -5.85 1.93 -8.13
N LEU A 180 -6.57 0.84 -8.45
CA LEU A 180 -6.92 0.48 -9.82
C LEU A 180 -8.20 1.19 -10.30
N ALA A 181 -9.06 1.61 -9.38
CA ALA A 181 -10.18 2.49 -9.69
C ALA A 181 -9.66 3.91 -9.85
N GLY A 182 -9.74 4.47 -11.05
CA GLY A 182 -9.41 5.88 -11.32
C GLY A 182 -10.50 6.84 -10.85
N PRO A 183 -10.28 8.15 -10.99
CA PRO A 183 -11.29 9.16 -10.68
C PRO A 183 -12.61 8.88 -11.40
N GLY A 184 -13.73 8.89 -10.66
CA GLY A 184 -15.07 8.62 -11.22
C GLY A 184 -15.41 7.14 -11.38
N VAL A 185 -14.54 6.22 -11.01
CA VAL A 185 -14.81 4.79 -10.94
C VAL A 185 -15.08 4.39 -9.50
N ASP A 186 -16.23 3.76 -9.24
CA ASP A 186 -16.66 3.48 -7.86
C ASP A 186 -15.77 2.46 -7.15
N PHE A 187 -15.51 1.34 -7.79
CA PHE A 187 -14.70 0.27 -7.18
C PHE A 187 -14.01 -0.59 -8.24
N ARG A 188 -12.80 -0.99 -7.93
CA ARG A 188 -12.06 -2.02 -8.64
C ARG A 188 -11.15 -2.73 -7.65
N ASP A 189 -11.26 -4.05 -7.59
CA ASP A 189 -10.43 -4.87 -6.72
C ASP A 189 -8.98 -4.95 -7.24
N PHE A 190 -8.05 -5.26 -6.34
CA PHE A 190 -6.66 -5.47 -6.70
C PHE A 190 -6.46 -6.78 -7.49
N VAL A 191 -5.39 -6.84 -8.26
CA VAL A 191 -5.05 -7.98 -9.11
C VAL A 191 -3.96 -8.83 -8.44
N ILE A 192 -4.18 -10.14 -8.44
CA ILE A 192 -3.19 -11.17 -8.12
C ILE A 192 -3.22 -12.14 -9.31
N ALA A 193 -2.26 -12.03 -10.21
CA ALA A 193 -2.26 -12.77 -11.47
C ALA A 193 -0.89 -13.36 -11.79
N GLU A 194 -0.86 -14.64 -12.15
CA GLU A 194 0.26 -15.29 -12.80
C GLU A 194 0.11 -15.09 -14.31
N GLU A 195 1.18 -14.71 -15.01
CA GLU A 195 1.12 -14.13 -16.35
C GLU A 195 1.39 -15.13 -17.49
N SER A 196 1.27 -16.43 -17.27
CA SER A 196 1.41 -17.47 -18.32
C SER A 196 0.48 -17.22 -19.50
N ALA A 197 -0.74 -16.74 -19.25
CA ALA A 197 -1.70 -16.43 -20.32
C ALA A 197 -1.20 -15.30 -21.25
N ARG A 198 -0.24 -14.47 -20.79
CA ARG A 198 0.44 -13.44 -21.59
C ARG A 198 1.79 -13.89 -22.12
N GLY A 199 2.14 -15.19 -22.00
CA GLY A 199 3.42 -15.71 -22.43
C GLY A 199 4.58 -15.42 -21.46
N LEU A 200 4.28 -15.04 -20.22
CA LEU A 200 5.23 -14.64 -19.17
C LEU A 200 5.15 -15.58 -17.95
N PRO A 201 5.31 -16.92 -18.14
CA PRO A 201 5.16 -17.87 -17.05
C PRO A 201 6.18 -17.64 -15.93
N GLY A 202 5.73 -17.78 -14.68
CA GLY A 202 6.51 -17.53 -13.49
C GLY A 202 6.62 -16.06 -13.09
N LEU A 203 5.92 -15.14 -13.78
CA LEU A 203 5.72 -13.78 -13.30
C LEU A 203 4.37 -13.70 -12.60
N VAL A 204 4.38 -13.31 -11.33
CA VAL A 204 3.16 -13.00 -10.58
C VAL A 204 3.09 -11.51 -10.33
N ASN A 205 2.03 -10.87 -10.78
CA ASN A 205 1.77 -9.45 -10.54
C ASN A 205 0.77 -9.26 -9.40
N LEU A 206 1.15 -8.44 -8.41
CA LEU A 206 0.32 -7.94 -7.34
C LEU A 206 0.12 -6.44 -7.59
N VAL A 207 -0.98 -6.07 -8.26
CA VAL A 207 -1.20 -4.69 -8.71
C VAL A 207 -2.40 -4.09 -8.00
N GLY A 208 -2.26 -2.86 -7.56
CA GLY A 208 -3.34 -2.14 -6.88
C GLY A 208 -3.62 -2.64 -5.47
N ILE A 209 -2.64 -3.29 -4.81
CA ILE A 209 -2.82 -3.76 -3.42
C ILE A 209 -2.95 -2.57 -2.49
N GLU A 210 -4.17 -2.20 -2.18
CA GLU A 210 -4.54 -1.20 -1.18
C GLU A 210 -5.18 -1.85 0.05
N SER A 211 -5.96 -1.13 0.85
CA SER A 211 -6.70 -1.73 1.97
C SER A 211 -7.75 -2.74 1.46
N PRO A 212 -7.81 -3.98 2.00
CA PRO A 212 -7.14 -4.47 3.21
C PRO A 212 -5.84 -5.29 2.96
N GLY A 213 -4.99 -4.90 2.02
CA GLY A 213 -3.81 -5.66 1.60
C GLY A 213 -2.88 -6.06 2.75
N LEU A 214 -2.63 -5.17 3.73
CA LEU A 214 -1.80 -5.50 4.89
C LEU A 214 -2.41 -6.64 5.71
N THR A 215 -3.71 -6.57 6.00
CA THR A 215 -4.43 -7.61 6.73
C THR A 215 -4.46 -8.94 5.95
N ALA A 216 -4.53 -8.86 4.62
CA ALA A 216 -4.59 -10.01 3.73
C ALA A 216 -3.20 -10.55 3.33
N ALA A 217 -2.09 -9.90 3.74
CA ALA A 217 -0.75 -10.19 3.23
C ALA A 217 -0.36 -11.67 3.35
N GLY A 218 -0.62 -12.31 4.48
CA GLY A 218 -0.34 -13.73 4.66
C GLY A 218 -1.14 -14.64 3.73
N ALA A 219 -2.43 -14.34 3.52
CA ALA A 219 -3.28 -15.10 2.59
C ALA A 219 -2.85 -14.88 1.12
N ILE A 220 -2.45 -13.64 0.78
CA ILE A 220 -1.89 -13.33 -0.54
C ILE A 220 -0.59 -14.11 -0.76
N ALA A 221 0.30 -14.18 0.24
CA ALA A 221 1.55 -14.92 0.16
C ALA A 221 1.32 -16.42 -0.11
N VAL A 222 0.39 -17.06 0.61
CA VAL A 222 0.02 -18.47 0.37
C VAL A 222 -0.46 -18.66 -1.07
N ARG A 223 -1.38 -17.81 -1.53
CA ARG A 223 -1.89 -17.87 -2.91
C ARG A 223 -0.80 -17.71 -3.96
N VAL A 224 0.16 -16.80 -3.72
CA VAL A 224 1.31 -16.60 -4.62
C VAL A 224 2.22 -17.82 -4.63
N ALA A 225 2.50 -18.42 -3.47
CA ALA A 225 3.29 -19.66 -3.37
C ALA A 225 2.67 -20.78 -4.21
N ASP A 226 1.35 -21.00 -4.09
CA ASP A 226 0.63 -21.97 -4.91
C ASP A 226 0.78 -21.70 -6.43
N MET A 227 0.73 -20.42 -6.85
CA MET A 227 0.86 -20.02 -8.26
C MET A 227 2.25 -20.33 -8.85
N ILE A 228 3.31 -20.23 -8.04
CA ILE A 228 4.68 -20.47 -8.48
C ILE A 228 5.18 -21.89 -8.19
N GLY A 229 4.36 -22.73 -7.59
CA GLY A 229 4.68 -24.11 -7.22
C GLY A 229 5.75 -24.20 -6.13
N ALA A 230 5.68 -23.30 -5.14
CA ALA A 230 6.61 -23.22 -4.01
C ALA A 230 6.00 -23.82 -2.73
#